data_5c88fc9fed787a7c51e6afaaa8ab8d66
#
_entry.id   5c88fc9fed787a7c51e6afaaa8ab8d66
#
_cell.length_a   1.000
_cell.length_b   1.000
_cell.length_c   1.000
_cell.angle_alpha   90.00
_cell.angle_beta   90.00
_cell.angle_gamma   90.00
#
_symmetry.space_group_name_H-M   'P 1'
#
loop_
_entity.id
_entity.type
_entity.pdbx_description
1 polymer ?
#
loop_
_entity_poly.entity_id
_entity_poly.type
_entity_poly.pdbx_seq_one_letter_code
_entity_poly.pdbx_strand_id
1 'polypeptide(L)'
;MLDKLKKHHLGFVVAPESVPALEKKFGKSFHLDSIQGVKVVFIWNESMGLYEEYFTSEGRAKNYPLGFNHICFEIGSKEQLDQIDGWLRANKLGFRLTFLERSGSKECGMVCFYKVQNLGVVEFNIPVA
;
A
#
# COMPACT_ATOMS: atom_id res chain seq x y z
N MET A 1 -6.79 17.63 4.02
CA MET A 1 -5.61 17.08 4.77
C MET A 1 -4.85 16.05 3.94
N LEU A 2 -5.50 15.00 3.45
CA LEU A 2 -4.80 13.93 2.72
C LEU A 2 -4.21 14.40 1.39
N ASP A 3 -4.83 15.36 0.75
CA ASP A 3 -4.38 15.94 -0.52
C ASP A 3 -3.00 16.58 -0.45
N LYS A 4 -2.52 16.91 0.75
CA LYS A 4 -1.20 17.52 0.97
C LYS A 4 -0.12 16.50 1.31
N LEU A 5 -0.49 15.23 1.48
CA LEU A 5 0.47 14.19 1.79
C LEU A 5 1.17 13.71 0.52
N LYS A 6 2.42 13.30 0.67
CA LYS A 6 3.18 12.69 -0.42
C LYS A 6 2.59 11.31 -0.72
N LYS A 7 2.29 11.06 -1.99
CA LYS A 7 1.87 9.74 -2.46
C LYS A 7 3.09 8.86 -2.60
N HIS A 8 3.06 7.66 -2.01
CA HIS A 8 4.14 6.69 -2.10
C HIS A 8 3.88 5.70 -3.23
N HIS A 9 2.71 5.09 -3.24
CA HIS A 9 2.39 4.12 -4.28
C HIS A 9 0.88 3.92 -4.46
N LEU A 10 0.53 3.32 -5.61
CA LEU A 10 -0.77 2.74 -5.88
C LEU A 10 -0.62 1.22 -5.87
N GLY A 11 -1.49 0.51 -5.17
CA GLY A 11 -1.45 -0.94 -5.04
C GLY A 11 -2.47 -1.63 -5.93
N PHE A 12 -2.01 -2.66 -6.64
CA PHE A 12 -2.85 -3.46 -7.55
C PHE A 12 -2.70 -4.94 -7.22
N VAL A 13 -3.83 -5.63 -7.15
CA VAL A 13 -3.86 -7.09 -6.95
C VAL A 13 -3.81 -7.78 -8.29
N VAL A 14 -2.94 -8.77 -8.43
CA VAL A 14 -2.80 -9.56 -9.65
C VAL A 14 -2.95 -11.04 -9.34
N ALA A 15 -3.39 -11.81 -10.34
CA ALA A 15 -3.49 -13.27 -10.19
C ALA A 15 -2.09 -13.88 -10.05
N PRO A 16 -1.90 -14.87 -9.15
CA PRO A 16 -0.58 -15.49 -8.98
C PRO A 16 0.01 -16.06 -10.27
N GLU A 17 -0.82 -16.62 -11.12
CA GLU A 17 -0.39 -17.20 -12.41
C GLU A 17 0.07 -16.16 -13.42
N SER A 18 -0.22 -14.87 -13.19
CA SER A 18 0.23 -13.80 -14.09
C SER A 18 1.67 -13.33 -13.83
N VAL A 19 2.27 -13.78 -12.72
CA VAL A 19 3.60 -13.30 -12.29
C VAL A 19 4.68 -13.47 -13.36
N PRO A 20 4.85 -14.65 -14.01
CA PRO A 20 5.91 -14.77 -15.03
C PRO A 20 5.76 -13.78 -16.19
N ALA A 21 4.54 -13.55 -16.66
CA ALA A 21 4.29 -12.60 -17.75
C ALA A 21 4.56 -11.16 -17.31
N LEU A 22 4.19 -10.81 -16.09
CA LEU A 22 4.43 -9.47 -15.54
C LEU A 22 5.91 -9.22 -15.29
N GLU A 23 6.66 -10.21 -14.80
CA GLU A 23 8.11 -10.09 -14.63
C GLU A 23 8.80 -9.81 -15.96
N LYS A 24 8.35 -10.50 -17.03
CA LYS A 24 8.87 -10.25 -18.37
C LYS A 24 8.54 -8.84 -18.85
N LYS A 25 7.31 -8.40 -18.64
CA LYS A 25 6.85 -7.07 -19.05
C LYS A 25 7.61 -5.95 -18.31
N PHE A 26 7.79 -6.10 -17.00
CA PHE A 26 8.43 -5.07 -16.17
C PHE A 26 9.96 -5.15 -16.20
N GLY A 27 10.54 -6.29 -16.60
CA GLY A 27 11.98 -6.52 -16.49
C GLY A 27 12.45 -6.58 -15.05
N LYS A 28 11.60 -7.01 -14.13
CA LYS A 28 11.87 -7.02 -12.69
C LYS A 28 11.14 -8.20 -12.04
N SER A 29 11.82 -8.87 -11.10
CA SER A 29 11.27 -10.04 -10.42
C SER A 29 10.41 -9.64 -9.24
N PHE A 30 9.33 -10.39 -9.02
CA PHE A 30 8.57 -10.32 -7.78
C PHE A 30 9.39 -10.93 -6.65
N HIS A 31 9.20 -10.42 -5.43
CA HIS A 31 9.80 -10.98 -4.22
C HIS A 31 8.71 -11.39 -3.24
N LEU A 32 9.05 -12.28 -2.32
CA LEU A 32 8.11 -12.74 -1.29
C LEU A 32 8.07 -11.73 -0.15
N ASP A 33 6.87 -11.23 0.15
CA ASP A 33 6.57 -10.54 1.41
C ASP A 33 6.11 -11.62 2.41
N SER A 34 7.02 -12.05 3.30
CA SER A 34 6.75 -13.13 4.23
C SER A 34 5.74 -12.75 5.32
N ILE A 35 5.52 -11.46 5.56
CA ILE A 35 4.57 -11.00 6.56
C ILE A 35 3.15 -11.18 6.03
N GLN A 36 2.91 -10.81 4.78
CA GLN A 36 1.58 -10.92 4.17
C GLN A 36 1.38 -12.22 3.39
N GLY A 37 2.45 -12.93 3.05
CA GLY A 37 2.36 -14.17 2.28
C GLY A 37 2.02 -13.93 0.82
N VAL A 38 2.42 -12.79 0.27
CA VAL A 38 2.19 -12.42 -1.13
C VAL A 38 3.53 -12.27 -1.86
N LYS A 39 3.50 -12.40 -3.17
CA LYS A 39 4.61 -11.97 -4.01
C LYS A 39 4.34 -10.55 -4.47
N VAL A 40 5.35 -9.69 -4.43
CA VAL A 40 5.18 -8.26 -4.68
C VAL A 40 6.33 -7.70 -5.50
N VAL A 41 6.01 -6.71 -6.34
CA VAL A 41 7.01 -5.92 -7.06
C VAL A 41 6.59 -4.45 -7.05
N PHE A 42 7.56 -3.56 -6.90
CA PHE A 42 7.36 -2.12 -6.99
C PHE A 42 8.01 -1.62 -8.28
N ILE A 43 7.23 -0.92 -9.09
CA ILE A 43 7.65 -0.33 -10.36
C ILE A 43 7.54 1.18 -10.25
N TRP A 44 8.65 1.89 -10.44
CA TRP A 44 8.63 3.36 -10.42
C TRP A 44 7.93 3.90 -11.66
N ASN A 45 6.94 4.77 -11.43
CA ASN A 45 6.23 5.48 -12.50
C ASN A 45 6.74 6.92 -12.54
N GLU A 46 7.60 7.20 -13.52
CA GLU A 46 8.28 8.49 -13.64
C GLU A 46 7.29 9.64 -13.87
N SER A 47 6.28 9.42 -14.71
CA SER A 47 5.33 10.47 -15.06
C SER A 47 4.42 10.86 -13.90
N MET A 48 4.13 9.94 -12.98
CA MET A 48 3.31 10.19 -11.81
C MET A 48 4.12 10.51 -10.55
N GLY A 49 5.41 10.23 -10.56
CA GLY A 49 6.28 10.45 -9.40
C GLY A 49 5.95 9.57 -8.21
N LEU A 50 5.50 8.35 -8.44
CA LEU A 50 5.18 7.39 -7.40
C LEU A 50 5.42 5.96 -7.90
N TYR A 51 5.41 4.99 -6.95
CA TYR A 51 5.49 3.58 -7.31
C TYR A 51 4.13 3.02 -7.68
N GLU A 52 4.13 2.03 -8.57
CA GLU A 52 3.03 1.09 -8.73
C GLU A 52 3.44 -0.20 -8.05
N GLU A 53 2.65 -0.64 -7.09
CA GLU A 53 2.86 -1.92 -6.40
C GLU A 53 1.94 -2.96 -7.01
N TYR A 54 2.49 -4.10 -7.40
CA TYR A 54 1.71 -5.25 -7.87
C TYR A 54 1.94 -6.40 -6.89
N PHE A 55 0.86 -6.94 -6.34
CA PHE A 55 0.96 -8.05 -5.40
C PHE A 55 -0.10 -9.11 -5.70
N THR A 56 0.26 -10.36 -5.39
CA THR A 56 -0.57 -11.50 -5.75
C THR A 56 -1.73 -11.72 -4.79
N SER A 57 -2.85 -12.24 -5.32
CA SER A 57 -4.02 -12.62 -4.52
C SER A 57 -3.77 -13.94 -3.78
N GLU A 58 -2.82 -13.89 -2.82
CA GLU A 58 -2.39 -15.02 -2.00
C GLU A 58 -2.30 -14.57 -0.54
N GLY A 59 -2.02 -15.48 0.39
CA GLY A 59 -1.82 -15.14 1.80
C GLY A 59 -2.95 -14.28 2.36
N ARG A 60 -2.60 -13.14 2.95
CA ARG A 60 -3.59 -12.20 3.49
C ARG A 60 -4.48 -11.58 2.42
N ALA A 61 -4.05 -11.60 1.15
CA ALA A 61 -4.77 -11.00 0.02
C ALA A 61 -5.56 -12.02 -0.79
N LYS A 62 -5.69 -13.27 -0.36
CA LYS A 62 -6.26 -14.35 -1.17
C LYS A 62 -7.70 -14.09 -1.65
N ASN A 63 -8.46 -13.28 -0.93
CA ASN A 63 -9.85 -12.97 -1.26
C ASN A 63 -10.04 -11.56 -1.83
N TYR A 64 -8.94 -10.83 -2.11
CA TYR A 64 -9.04 -9.50 -2.67
C TYR A 64 -9.41 -9.57 -4.15
N PRO A 65 -10.32 -8.70 -4.62
CA PRO A 65 -10.58 -8.58 -6.05
C PRO A 65 -9.32 -8.17 -6.82
N LEU A 66 -9.17 -8.67 -8.04
CA LEU A 66 -8.07 -8.25 -8.91
C LEU A 66 -8.25 -6.79 -9.34
N GLY A 67 -7.15 -6.10 -9.53
CA GLY A 67 -7.13 -4.70 -9.96
C GLY A 67 -6.73 -3.76 -8.84
N PHE A 68 -7.10 -2.48 -8.97
CA PHE A 68 -6.74 -1.45 -8.01
C PHE A 68 -7.26 -1.80 -6.61
N ASN A 69 -6.38 -1.68 -5.62
CA ASN A 69 -6.69 -2.04 -4.23
C ASN A 69 -6.59 -0.85 -3.28
N HIS A 70 -5.50 -0.09 -3.34
CA HIS A 70 -5.28 1.00 -2.38
C HIS A 70 -4.32 2.06 -2.90
N ILE A 71 -4.40 3.23 -2.27
CA ILE A 71 -3.38 4.28 -2.39
C ILE A 71 -2.60 4.36 -1.08
N CYS A 72 -1.29 4.55 -1.16
CA CYS A 72 -0.43 4.72 0.00
C CYS A 72 0.13 6.13 0.06
N PHE A 73 -0.01 6.77 1.21
CA PHE A 73 0.59 8.06 1.51
C PHE A 73 1.78 7.86 2.45
N GLU A 74 2.84 8.61 2.20
CA GLU A 74 4.00 8.67 3.09
C GLU A 74 3.77 9.73 4.16
N ILE A 75 4.01 9.36 5.40
CA ILE A 75 3.91 10.27 6.56
C ILE A 75 5.21 10.20 7.35
N GLY A 76 5.45 11.22 8.19
CA GLY A 76 6.75 11.36 8.84
C GLY A 76 6.90 10.62 10.15
N SER A 77 5.80 10.35 10.87
CA SER A 77 5.89 9.84 12.24
C SER A 77 4.58 9.20 12.70
N LYS A 78 4.66 8.44 13.79
CA LYS A 78 3.48 7.91 14.47
C LYS A 78 2.58 9.03 15.00
N GLU A 79 3.18 10.12 15.46
CA GLU A 79 2.44 11.29 15.95
C GLU A 79 1.59 11.90 14.83
N GLN A 80 2.14 12.00 13.63
CA GLN A 80 1.39 12.45 12.46
C GLN A 80 0.25 11.47 12.13
N LEU A 81 0.50 10.18 12.23
CA LEU A 81 -0.55 9.16 12.04
C LEU A 81 -1.68 9.36 13.04
N ASP A 82 -1.36 9.60 14.31
CA ASP A 82 -2.37 9.82 15.34
C ASP A 82 -3.19 11.08 15.07
N GLN A 83 -2.57 12.13 14.54
CA GLN A 83 -3.28 13.34 14.13
C GLN A 83 -4.24 13.07 12.97
N ILE A 84 -3.79 12.31 11.97
CA ILE A 84 -4.63 11.93 10.82
C ILE A 84 -5.79 11.06 11.30
N ASP A 85 -5.52 10.07 12.14
CA ASP A 85 -6.54 9.20 12.72
C ASP A 85 -7.62 10.02 13.45
N GLY A 86 -7.20 10.93 14.31
CA GLY A 86 -8.11 11.81 15.05
C GLY A 86 -8.96 12.67 14.14
N TRP A 87 -8.35 13.23 13.09
CA TRP A 87 -9.05 14.05 12.11
C TRP A 87 -10.09 13.25 11.33
N LEU A 88 -9.71 12.06 10.86
CA LEU A 88 -10.63 11.18 10.11
C LEU A 88 -11.83 10.80 10.96
N ARG A 89 -11.60 10.42 12.21
CA ARG A 89 -12.70 10.02 13.12
C ARG A 89 -13.58 11.19 13.51
N ALA A 90 -12.98 12.35 13.83
CA ALA A 90 -13.74 13.54 14.22
C ALA A 90 -14.65 14.04 13.10
N ASN A 91 -14.24 13.88 11.84
CA ASN A 91 -15.02 14.29 10.67
C ASN A 91 -15.85 13.14 10.08
N LYS A 92 -15.85 11.96 10.71
CA LYS A 92 -16.57 10.76 10.24
C LYS A 92 -16.20 10.38 8.80
N LEU A 93 -14.91 10.51 8.48
CA LEU A 93 -14.40 10.24 7.12
C LEU A 93 -13.70 8.89 6.99
N GLY A 94 -13.33 8.27 8.11
CA GLY A 94 -12.61 7.00 8.00
C GLY A 94 -12.30 6.36 9.34
N PHE A 95 -11.79 5.13 9.28
CA PHE A 95 -11.43 4.35 10.45
C PHE A 95 -10.31 3.37 10.11
N ARG A 96 -9.57 2.98 11.15
CA ARG A 96 -8.43 2.07 11.03
C ARG A 96 -8.89 0.64 10.77
N LEU A 97 -8.23 -0.03 9.82
CA LEU A 97 -8.49 -1.44 9.50
C LEU A 97 -7.45 -2.38 10.12
N THR A 98 -6.18 -1.94 10.23
CA THR A 98 -5.08 -2.79 10.70
C THR A 98 -4.25 -2.07 11.75
N PHE A 99 -3.43 -2.84 12.49
CA PHE A 99 -2.43 -2.27 13.37
C PHE A 99 -1.28 -1.68 12.54
N LEU A 100 -0.54 -0.74 13.14
CA LEU A 100 0.73 -0.29 12.59
C LEU A 100 1.73 -1.44 12.74
N GLU A 101 2.25 -1.93 11.62
CA GLU A 101 3.20 -3.04 11.60
C GLU A 101 4.27 -2.82 10.54
N ARG A 102 5.39 -3.54 10.70
CA ARG A 102 6.46 -3.46 9.71
C ARG A 102 6.00 -4.08 8.38
N SER A 103 6.30 -3.40 7.27
CA SER A 103 6.09 -3.96 5.94
C SER A 103 7.13 -5.04 5.64
N GLY A 104 6.71 -6.06 4.87
CA GLY A 104 7.64 -7.06 4.33
C GLY A 104 8.38 -6.60 3.09
N SER A 105 8.10 -5.39 2.59
CA SER A 105 8.75 -4.83 1.40
C SER A 105 9.76 -3.76 1.80
N LYS A 106 10.94 -3.79 1.15
CA LYS A 106 12.01 -2.82 1.43
C LYS A 106 11.64 -1.39 1.05
N GLU A 107 10.69 -1.22 0.13
CA GLU A 107 10.21 0.10 -0.31
C GLU A 107 9.36 0.79 0.74
N CYS A 108 8.90 0.06 1.75
CA CYS A 108 8.05 0.57 2.82
C CYS A 108 8.71 0.38 4.19
N GLY A 109 8.23 1.14 5.18
CA GLY A 109 8.66 0.98 6.57
C GLY A 109 7.55 0.41 7.44
N MET A 110 7.03 1.23 8.38
CA MET A 110 5.86 0.86 9.18
C MET A 110 4.60 1.27 8.45
N VAL A 111 3.64 0.37 8.36
CA VAL A 111 2.42 0.59 7.58
C VAL A 111 1.17 0.24 8.36
N CYS A 112 0.07 0.93 8.04
CA CYS A 112 -1.26 0.55 8.49
C CYS A 112 -2.30 0.97 7.45
N PHE A 113 -3.46 0.32 7.49
CA PHE A 113 -4.52 0.51 6.52
C PHE A 113 -5.74 1.13 7.17
N TYR A 114 -6.40 2.01 6.42
CA TYR A 114 -7.62 2.69 6.79
C TYR A 114 -8.68 2.51 5.70
N LYS A 115 -9.94 2.57 6.09
CA LYS A 115 -11.04 2.78 5.14
C LYS A 115 -11.40 4.25 5.19
N VAL A 116 -11.32 4.93 4.05
CA VAL A 116 -11.57 6.38 3.96
C VAL A 116 -12.68 6.64 2.95
N GLN A 117 -13.65 7.46 3.35
CA GLN A 117 -14.78 7.84 2.49
C GLN A 117 -14.26 8.43 1.17
N ASN A 118 -14.81 7.97 0.05
CA ASN A 118 -14.50 8.39 -1.31
C ASN A 118 -13.13 7.95 -1.84
N LEU A 119 -12.26 7.37 -1.00
CA LEU A 119 -10.96 6.86 -1.42
C LEU A 119 -10.86 5.33 -1.34
N GLY A 120 -11.70 4.70 -0.52
CA GLY A 120 -11.61 3.26 -0.28
C GLY A 120 -10.51 2.92 0.71
N VAL A 121 -9.70 1.92 0.39
CA VAL A 121 -8.59 1.50 1.26
C VAL A 121 -7.40 2.45 1.05
N VAL A 122 -6.90 2.98 2.16
CA VAL A 122 -5.75 3.89 2.19
C VAL A 122 -4.70 3.31 3.11
N GLU A 123 -3.47 3.27 2.63
CA GLU A 123 -2.32 2.84 3.42
C GLU A 123 -1.52 4.07 3.83
N PHE A 124 -1.02 4.10 5.07
CA PHE A 124 -0.04 5.09 5.51
C PHE A 124 1.27 4.38 5.77
N ASN A 125 2.34 4.94 5.24
CA ASN A 125 3.69 4.41 5.37
C ASN A 125 4.59 5.41 6.09
N ILE A 126 5.22 4.96 7.18
CA ILE A 126 6.25 5.71 7.87
C ILE A 126 7.59 5.14 7.41
N PRO A 127 8.40 5.89 6.64
CA PRO A 127 9.68 5.36 6.14
C PRO A 127 10.60 4.93 7.27
N VAL A 128 11.39 3.91 7.02
CA VAL A 128 12.48 3.52 7.93
C VAL A 128 13.65 4.48 7.69
N ALA A 129 14.14 5.03 8.79
CA ALA A 129 15.28 5.94 8.74
C ALA A 129 16.58 5.20 8.37
#